data_332a53dcd1bf8f2b64306c9ed5ba70c2
#
_entry.id   332a53dcd1bf8f2b64306c9ed5ba70c2
#
_cell.length_a   1.000
_cell.length_b   1.000
_cell.length_c   1.000
_cell.angle_alpha   90.00
_cell.angle_beta   90.00
_cell.angle_gamma   90.00
#
_symmetry.space_group_name_H-M   'P 1'
#
loop_
_entity.id
_entity.type
_entity.pdbx_description
1 polymer ?
#
loop_
_entity_poly.entity_id
_entity_poly.type
_entity_poly.pdbx_seq_one_letter_code
_entity_poly.pdbx_strand_id
1 'polypeptide(L)'
;WSVRARCVEEEHPLRTYLVSRIERAYVLQDRFTPSEEIVRGASADNYFMFPERGGVRIRLNRRGAQYARAHRLRTTQTLTRTGEDEYYLSVPSVSVQEMLQWTLANVPGDAVPVEPPEMVAAFREALDRMRAMCP
;
A
#
# COMPACT_ATOMS: atom_id res chain seq x y z
N TRP A 1 -9.55 -6.93 6.81
CA TRP A 1 -9.53 -8.25 6.17
C TRP A 1 -10.10 -8.15 4.76
N SER A 2 -9.47 -8.83 3.80
CA SER A 2 -9.93 -8.91 2.42
C SER A 2 -9.83 -10.35 1.91
N VAL A 3 -10.67 -10.67 0.92
CA VAL A 3 -10.66 -11.94 0.20
C VAL A 3 -10.35 -11.66 -1.25
N ARG A 4 -9.40 -12.37 -1.82
CA ARG A 4 -9.14 -12.37 -3.25
C ARG A 4 -9.80 -13.59 -3.89
N ALA A 5 -10.70 -13.35 -4.83
CA ALA A 5 -11.50 -14.40 -5.43
C ALA A 5 -11.73 -14.14 -6.93
N ARG A 6 -11.97 -15.22 -7.66
CA ARG A 6 -12.44 -15.16 -9.05
C ARG A 6 -13.96 -15.06 -9.05
N CYS A 7 -14.50 -14.09 -9.79
CA CYS A 7 -15.92 -14.02 -10.04
C CYS A 7 -16.28 -15.05 -11.12
N VAL A 8 -17.30 -15.92 -10.85
CA VAL A 8 -17.70 -16.97 -11.79
C VAL A 8 -18.52 -16.39 -12.93
N GLU A 9 -19.23 -15.28 -12.69
CA GLU A 9 -20.18 -14.68 -13.64
C GLU A 9 -19.56 -13.62 -14.56
N GLU A 10 -18.29 -13.23 -14.33
CA GLU A 10 -17.63 -12.19 -15.10
C GLU A 10 -16.29 -12.68 -15.69
N GLU A 11 -15.96 -12.18 -16.88
CA GLU A 11 -14.68 -12.46 -17.56
C GLU A 11 -13.43 -11.91 -16.83
N HIS A 12 -13.59 -11.21 -15.71
CA HIS A 12 -12.47 -10.65 -14.95
C HIS A 12 -11.84 -11.66 -14.01
N PRO A 13 -10.54 -11.95 -14.17
CA PRO A 13 -9.91 -13.11 -13.57
C PRO A 13 -9.84 -13.10 -12.04
N LEU A 14 -9.59 -11.95 -11.42
CA LEU A 14 -9.41 -11.87 -9.96
C LEU A 14 -9.89 -10.51 -9.42
N ARG A 15 -10.67 -10.54 -8.33
CA ARG A 15 -11.10 -9.35 -7.60
C ARG A 15 -10.76 -9.46 -6.12
N THR A 16 -10.54 -8.32 -5.50
CA THR A 16 -10.36 -8.21 -4.04
C THR A 16 -11.63 -7.64 -3.41
N TYR A 17 -12.19 -8.39 -2.47
CA TYR A 17 -13.38 -8.02 -1.73
C TYR A 17 -13.02 -7.69 -0.29
N LEU A 18 -13.51 -6.57 0.22
CA LEU A 18 -13.38 -6.26 1.65
C LEU A 18 -14.40 -7.11 2.43
N VAL A 19 -13.92 -7.85 3.44
CA VAL A 19 -14.80 -8.70 4.28
C VAL A 19 -15.92 -7.88 4.91
N SER A 20 -15.64 -6.64 5.31
CA SER A 20 -16.63 -5.70 5.87
C SER A 20 -17.76 -5.28 4.91
N ARG A 21 -17.62 -5.56 3.61
CA ARG A 21 -18.64 -5.26 2.58
C ARG A 21 -19.39 -6.50 2.11
N ILE A 22 -19.09 -7.66 2.66
CA ILE A 22 -19.78 -8.91 2.34
C ILE A 22 -21.05 -8.96 3.17
N GLU A 23 -22.20 -8.87 2.52
CA GLU A 23 -23.50 -8.94 3.18
C GLU A 23 -23.90 -10.39 3.52
N ARG A 24 -23.53 -11.33 2.66
CA ARG A 24 -23.86 -12.76 2.83
C ARG A 24 -22.75 -13.63 2.28
N ALA A 25 -22.49 -14.74 2.96
CA ALA A 25 -21.54 -15.77 2.52
C ALA A 25 -22.15 -17.16 2.76
N TYR A 26 -21.97 -18.05 1.79
CA TYR A 26 -22.41 -19.43 1.85
C TYR A 26 -21.25 -20.36 1.53
N VAL A 27 -21.16 -21.47 2.25
CA VAL A 27 -20.22 -22.54 1.94
C VAL A 27 -20.90 -23.49 0.96
N LEU A 28 -20.32 -23.65 -0.22
CA LEU A 28 -20.77 -24.59 -1.23
C LEU A 28 -20.09 -25.94 -1.03
N GLN A 29 -20.68 -26.99 -1.60
CA GLN A 29 -20.08 -28.33 -1.61
C GLN A 29 -18.94 -28.44 -2.63
N ASP A 30 -18.94 -27.57 -3.62
CA ASP A 30 -17.91 -27.52 -4.65
C ASP A 30 -16.55 -27.15 -4.04
N ARG A 31 -15.53 -27.85 -4.48
CA ARG A 31 -14.15 -27.63 -4.07
C ARG A 31 -13.33 -27.07 -5.23
N PHE A 32 -12.35 -26.25 -4.91
CA PHE A 32 -11.38 -25.74 -5.87
C PHE A 32 -9.97 -25.84 -5.31
N THR A 33 -9.00 -25.96 -6.20
CA THR A 33 -7.59 -25.84 -5.84
C THR A 33 -7.15 -24.41 -6.16
N PRO A 34 -6.64 -23.65 -5.18
CA PRO A 34 -6.13 -22.31 -5.44
C PRO A 34 -5.03 -22.33 -6.51
N SER A 35 -5.07 -21.43 -7.48
CA SER A 35 -3.97 -21.30 -8.44
C SER A 35 -2.70 -20.80 -7.75
N GLU A 36 -1.53 -21.14 -8.31
CA GLU A 36 -0.25 -20.63 -7.76
C GLU A 36 -0.16 -19.11 -7.75
N GLU A 37 -0.82 -18.44 -8.68
CA GLU A 37 -0.93 -16.98 -8.73
C GLU A 37 -1.66 -16.42 -7.49
N ILE A 38 -2.78 -17.06 -7.10
CA ILE A 38 -3.53 -16.69 -5.89
C ILE A 38 -2.67 -16.93 -4.64
N VAL A 39 -2.01 -18.10 -4.57
CA VAL A 39 -1.17 -18.46 -3.40
C VAL A 39 0.02 -17.52 -3.27
N ARG A 40 0.72 -17.22 -4.37
CA ARG A 40 1.82 -16.24 -4.37
C ARG A 40 1.38 -14.84 -3.99
N GLY A 41 0.22 -14.42 -4.50
CA GLY A 41 -0.36 -13.13 -4.14
C GLY A 41 -0.87 -13.03 -2.70
N ALA A 42 -1.00 -14.15 -1.97
CA ALA A 42 -1.46 -14.22 -0.58
C ALA A 42 -0.32 -14.12 0.46
N SER A 43 0.91 -13.77 0.03
CA SER A 43 2.02 -13.62 0.97
C SER A 43 1.76 -12.49 1.97
N ALA A 44 2.31 -12.61 3.19
CA ALA A 44 2.14 -11.64 4.26
C ALA A 44 2.63 -10.21 3.90
N ASP A 45 3.51 -10.11 2.89
CA ASP A 45 4.09 -8.85 2.42
C ASP A 45 3.30 -8.21 1.27
N ASN A 46 2.22 -8.83 0.81
CA ASN A 46 1.46 -8.36 -0.34
C ASN A 46 0.06 -7.89 0.09
N TYR A 47 -0.17 -6.57 0.02
CA TYR A 47 -1.51 -6.00 0.20
C TYR A 47 -2.29 -6.15 -1.11
N PHE A 48 -3.20 -7.11 -1.18
CA PHE A 48 -4.01 -7.45 -2.35
C PHE A 48 -4.81 -6.32 -2.99
N MET A 49 -4.90 -5.16 -2.34
CA MET A 49 -5.74 -4.08 -2.81
C MET A 49 -5.17 -3.34 -4.02
N PHE A 50 -3.85 -3.35 -4.18
CA PHE A 50 -3.20 -2.54 -5.22
C PHE A 50 -2.12 -3.36 -5.95
N PRO A 51 -2.06 -3.28 -7.29
CA PRO A 51 -0.98 -3.91 -8.04
C PRO A 51 0.36 -3.24 -7.69
N GLU A 52 1.37 -4.04 -7.44
CA GLU A 52 2.74 -3.55 -7.25
C GLU A 52 3.28 -3.02 -8.58
N ARG A 53 3.93 -1.85 -8.56
CA ARG A 53 4.44 -1.19 -9.78
C ARG A 53 5.90 -0.75 -9.70
N GLY A 54 6.61 -1.09 -8.67
CA GLY A 54 8.02 -0.73 -8.55
C GLY A 54 8.41 -0.16 -7.19
N GLY A 55 9.61 0.38 -7.12
CA GLY A 55 10.17 0.94 -5.91
C GLY A 55 9.64 2.34 -5.60
N VAL A 56 9.47 2.61 -4.31
CA VAL A 56 9.11 3.93 -3.78
C VAL A 56 10.18 4.39 -2.82
N ARG A 57 10.52 5.67 -2.86
CA ARG A 57 11.44 6.32 -1.94
C ARG A 57 10.80 7.53 -1.29
N ILE A 58 10.84 7.57 0.03
CA ILE A 58 10.23 8.61 0.86
C ILE A 58 11.30 9.23 1.75
N ARG A 59 11.40 10.54 1.76
CA ARG A 59 12.20 11.30 2.72
C ARG A 59 11.41 11.48 4.00
N LEU A 60 12.03 11.20 5.13
CA LEU A 60 11.47 11.28 6.47
C LEU A 60 12.34 12.19 7.35
N ASN A 61 11.72 12.90 8.28
CA ASN A 61 12.41 13.45 9.44
C ASN A 61 12.62 12.37 10.50
N ARG A 62 13.21 12.71 11.66
CA ARG A 62 13.45 11.78 12.77
C ARG A 62 12.17 11.10 13.26
N ARG A 63 11.08 11.85 13.38
CA ARG A 63 9.79 11.35 13.86
C ARG A 63 9.19 10.34 12.90
N GLY A 64 9.15 10.67 11.59
CA GLY A 64 8.72 9.75 10.55
C GLY A 64 9.57 8.47 10.48
N ALA A 65 10.90 8.61 10.68
CA ALA A 65 11.80 7.47 10.73
C ALA A 65 11.57 6.56 11.94
N GLN A 66 11.26 7.12 13.12
CA GLN A 66 10.88 6.33 14.30
C GLN A 66 9.60 5.55 14.04
N TYR A 67 8.59 6.20 13.44
CA TYR A 67 7.35 5.54 13.08
C TYR A 67 7.58 4.39 12.08
N ALA A 68 8.34 4.62 11.02
CA ALA A 68 8.65 3.60 10.00
C ALA A 68 9.44 2.39 10.57
N ARG A 69 10.25 2.58 11.62
CA ARG A 69 10.92 1.48 12.33
C ARG A 69 9.95 0.64 13.16
N ALA A 70 9.03 1.30 13.86
CA ALA A 70 8.04 0.64 14.71
C ALA A 70 6.97 -0.10 13.88
N HIS A 71 6.63 0.44 12.70
CA HIS A 71 5.56 -0.06 11.83
C HIS A 71 6.10 -0.41 10.44
N ARG A 72 6.78 -1.55 10.34
CA ARG A 72 7.34 -2.02 9.07
C ARG A 72 6.22 -2.36 8.10
N LEU A 73 6.30 -1.78 6.90
CA LEU A 73 5.36 -2.06 5.79
C LEU A 73 5.71 -3.36 5.07
N ARG A 74 7.01 -3.60 4.87
CA ARG A 74 7.55 -4.74 4.12
C ARG A 74 8.80 -5.26 4.80
N THR A 75 9.05 -6.55 4.68
CA THR A 75 10.30 -7.17 5.15
C THR A 75 11.51 -6.65 4.38
N THR A 76 11.31 -6.29 3.10
CA THR A 76 12.34 -5.79 2.18
C THR A 76 12.59 -4.29 2.26
N GLN A 77 11.83 -3.54 3.08
CA GLN A 77 12.06 -2.10 3.23
C GLN A 77 13.40 -1.80 3.87
N THR A 78 14.05 -0.73 3.43
CA THR A 78 15.28 -0.21 4.02
C THR A 78 15.07 1.22 4.50
N LEU A 79 15.70 1.56 5.63
CA LEU A 79 15.68 2.90 6.21
C LEU A 79 17.11 3.38 6.39
N THR A 80 17.53 4.38 5.62
CA THR A 80 18.89 4.92 5.60
C THR A 80 18.89 6.33 6.18
N ARG A 81 19.81 6.62 7.11
CA ARG A 81 20.06 7.98 7.59
C ARG A 81 21.04 8.67 6.66
N THR A 82 20.74 9.90 6.23
CA THR A 82 21.59 10.71 5.33
C THR A 82 22.03 12.04 5.96
N GLY A 83 21.37 12.47 7.04
CA GLY A 83 21.68 13.71 7.74
C GLY A 83 21.34 13.64 9.22
N GLU A 84 21.40 14.77 9.91
CA GLU A 84 21.09 14.85 11.34
C GLU A 84 19.62 14.53 11.62
N ASP A 85 18.71 15.06 10.80
CA ASP A 85 17.26 14.82 10.87
C ASP A 85 16.68 14.41 9.50
N GLU A 86 17.48 13.71 8.69
CA GLU A 86 17.08 13.27 7.37
C GLU A 86 17.29 11.77 7.19
N TYR A 87 16.23 11.09 6.76
CA TYR A 87 16.19 9.66 6.52
C TYR A 87 15.48 9.36 5.19
N TYR A 88 15.82 8.26 4.56
CA TYR A 88 15.12 7.73 3.39
C TYR A 88 14.60 6.34 3.66
N LEU A 89 13.28 6.18 3.50
CA LEU A 89 12.62 4.90 3.45
C LEU A 89 12.53 4.48 1.99
N SER A 90 13.11 3.32 1.65
CA SER A 90 13.01 2.72 0.33
C SER A 90 12.26 1.40 0.43
N VAL A 91 11.24 1.22 -0.40
CA VAL A 91 10.44 0.01 -0.52
C VAL A 91 10.53 -0.47 -1.96
N PRO A 92 11.20 -1.61 -2.24
CA PRO A 92 11.54 -2.03 -3.61
C PRO A 92 10.33 -2.39 -4.47
N SER A 93 9.28 -2.93 -3.86
CA SER A 93 8.07 -3.37 -4.58
C SER A 93 6.83 -3.03 -3.75
N VAL A 94 6.07 -2.06 -4.23
CA VAL A 94 4.86 -1.57 -3.58
C VAL A 94 4.02 -0.74 -4.55
N SER A 95 2.72 -0.66 -4.32
CA SER A 95 1.84 0.25 -5.05
C SER A 95 2.07 1.70 -4.63
N VAL A 96 2.17 2.61 -5.60
CA VAL A 96 2.19 4.06 -5.37
C VAL A 96 1.00 4.51 -4.53
N GLN A 97 -0.18 3.98 -4.79
CA GLN A 97 -1.40 4.34 -4.07
C GLN A 97 -1.36 3.90 -2.60
N GLU A 98 -0.84 2.71 -2.32
CA GLU A 98 -0.65 2.22 -0.95
C GLU A 98 0.31 3.12 -0.17
N MET A 99 1.46 3.46 -0.78
CA MET A 99 2.45 4.32 -0.15
C MET A 99 1.96 5.76 0.03
N LEU A 100 1.15 6.26 -0.91
CA LEU A 100 0.51 7.56 -0.76
C LEU A 100 -0.44 7.57 0.43
N GLN A 101 -1.30 6.56 0.56
CA GLN A 101 -2.20 6.42 1.70
C GLN A 101 -1.41 6.29 3.02
N TRP A 102 -0.35 5.48 3.03
CA TRP A 102 0.51 5.33 4.21
C TRP A 102 1.13 6.67 4.62
N THR A 103 1.68 7.42 3.65
CA THR A 103 2.35 8.71 3.90
C THR A 103 1.37 9.74 4.48
N LEU A 104 0.16 9.83 3.91
CA LEU A 104 -0.85 10.81 4.33
C LEU A 104 -1.53 10.44 5.65
N ALA A 105 -1.73 9.15 5.92
CA ALA A 105 -2.48 8.69 7.09
C ALA A 105 -1.62 8.51 8.35
N ASN A 106 -0.36 8.10 8.18
CA ASN A 106 0.44 7.65 9.33
C ASN A 106 1.55 8.62 9.72
N VAL A 107 2.08 9.39 8.75
CA VAL A 107 3.20 10.31 8.97
C VAL A 107 2.96 11.69 8.32
N PRO A 108 1.78 12.30 8.55
CA PRO A 108 1.47 13.61 7.96
C PRO A 108 2.45 14.67 8.47
N GLY A 109 3.08 15.39 7.53
CA GLY A 109 4.08 16.42 7.85
C GLY A 109 5.50 15.89 8.18
N ASP A 110 5.65 14.58 8.42
CA ASP A 110 6.94 13.96 8.77
C ASP A 110 7.57 13.20 7.59
N ALA A 111 6.86 13.10 6.47
CA ALA A 111 7.26 12.34 5.29
C ALA A 111 6.91 13.08 3.99
N VAL A 112 7.81 12.97 3.00
CA VAL A 112 7.60 13.50 1.65
C VAL A 112 8.10 12.47 0.64
N PRO A 113 7.27 12.03 -0.33
CA PRO A 113 7.74 11.15 -1.39
C PRO A 113 8.74 11.88 -2.29
N VAL A 114 9.76 11.15 -2.73
CA VAL A 114 10.78 11.66 -3.66
C VAL A 114 10.86 10.85 -4.94
N GLU A 115 10.45 9.59 -4.90
CA GLU A 115 10.39 8.67 -6.04
C GLU A 115 9.22 7.69 -5.87
N PRO A 116 8.56 7.28 -6.95
CA PRO A 116 8.73 7.74 -8.34
C PRO A 116 8.00 9.07 -8.59
N PRO A 117 8.23 9.74 -9.75
CA PRO A 117 7.60 11.03 -10.07
C PRO A 117 6.08 11.03 -10.00
N GLU A 118 5.42 9.95 -10.39
CA GLU A 118 3.97 9.80 -10.30
C GLU A 118 3.47 9.82 -8.85
N MET A 119 4.23 9.29 -7.89
CA MET A 119 3.88 9.38 -6.48
C MET A 119 4.02 10.80 -5.96
N VAL A 120 5.07 11.51 -6.38
CA VAL A 120 5.29 12.92 -6.00
C VAL A 120 4.14 13.78 -6.53
N ALA A 121 3.72 13.55 -7.78
CA ALA A 121 2.58 14.25 -8.38
C ALA A 121 1.28 13.98 -7.64
N ALA A 122 0.96 12.71 -7.37
CA ALA A 122 -0.24 12.30 -6.64
C ALA A 122 -0.27 12.85 -5.21
N PHE A 123 0.89 12.93 -4.55
CA PHE A 123 1.00 13.51 -3.21
C PHE A 123 0.69 15.01 -3.22
N ARG A 124 1.26 15.76 -4.16
CA ARG A 124 0.98 17.21 -4.34
C ARG A 124 -0.50 17.46 -4.60
N GLU A 125 -1.10 16.70 -5.52
CA GLU A 125 -2.52 16.80 -5.83
C GLU A 125 -3.40 16.51 -4.60
N ALA A 126 -3.04 15.51 -3.78
CA ALA A 126 -3.75 15.22 -2.54
C ALA A 126 -3.67 16.38 -1.55
N LEU A 127 -2.49 17.00 -1.39
CA LEU A 127 -2.30 18.16 -0.53
C LEU A 127 -3.10 19.37 -1.01
N ASP A 128 -3.13 19.64 -2.32
CA ASP A 128 -3.90 20.74 -2.90
C ASP A 128 -5.40 20.54 -2.67
N ARG A 129 -5.93 19.32 -2.85
CA ARG A 129 -7.32 19.00 -2.50
C ARG A 129 -7.61 19.19 -1.02
N MET A 130 -6.73 18.72 -0.13
CA MET A 130 -6.89 18.91 1.31
C MET A 130 -6.89 20.39 1.69
N ARG A 131 -5.98 21.18 1.11
CA ARG A 131 -5.91 22.63 1.32
C ARG A 131 -7.19 23.34 0.86
N ALA A 132 -7.75 22.96 -0.28
CA ALA A 132 -8.99 23.52 -0.81
C ALA A 132 -10.22 23.21 0.04
N MET A 133 -10.18 22.15 0.85
CA MET A 133 -11.25 21.77 1.78
C MET A 133 -11.13 22.45 3.15
N CYS A 134 -9.98 23.01 3.47
CA CYS A 134 -9.80 23.75 4.72
C CYS A 134 -10.40 25.17 4.59
N PRO A 135 -11.24 25.61 5.51
CA PRO A 135 -11.82 26.95 5.51
C PRO A 135 -10.77 28.04 5.71
#